data_76f32bc5df3ad862f9ffcc756beed169
#
_entry.id   76f32bc5df3ad862f9ffcc756beed169
#
_cell.length_a   1.000
_cell.length_b   1.000
_cell.length_c   1.000
_cell.angle_alpha   90.00
_cell.angle_beta   90.00
_cell.angle_gamma   90.00
#
_symmetry.space_group_name_H-M   'P 1'
#
loop_
_entity.id
_entity.type
_entity.pdbx_description
1 polymer ?
#
loop_
_entity_poly.entity_id
_entity_poly.type
_entity_poly.pdbx_seq_one_letter_code
_entity_poly.pdbx_strand_id
1 'polypeptide(L)'
;MGQAMVAGKPGSEGIWWNPASIAEQDNRELAIHHSQTVAGVGDALTFVLPTASYGTAALSLNILNIGEQDVTDVNGDVVGHILPRDVVFAGTYAANITHRLTAGLNYKIVQIRVDCSGECSTVGAEVRSSRAVDVGAQYDVEFGAPLTFGAAIRNMGGKVNSRATNQRDPLPTQVELGAMYRLKFIDHYVKDTELRAAGSFINSRSFGGKSVRFGTDVTYQGKVHLRAGYVGHDRRAGTSAALGLGLQSGGFAFDIARTFGGLPADTGQSPVYVSLRYLF
;
A
#
# COMPACT_ATOMS: atom_id res chain seq x y z
N MET A 1 -4.95 -9.93 3.11
CA MET A 1 -5.41 -10.36 1.77
C MET A 1 -4.26 -10.45 0.74
N GLY A 2 -3.01 -10.70 1.16
CA GLY A 2 -1.88 -10.85 0.22
C GLY A 2 -1.69 -9.67 -0.74
N GLN A 3 -2.09 -8.47 -0.33
CA GLN A 3 -2.02 -7.26 -1.16
C GLN A 3 -2.86 -7.32 -2.47
N ALA A 4 -3.81 -8.25 -2.63
CA ALA A 4 -4.72 -8.33 -3.77
C ALA A 4 -5.86 -7.30 -3.64
N MET A 5 -5.53 -5.99 -3.69
CA MET A 5 -6.42 -4.90 -3.27
C MET A 5 -6.81 -3.92 -4.38
N VAL A 6 -6.33 -4.11 -5.61
CA VAL A 6 -6.60 -3.17 -6.71
C VAL A 6 -8.11 -3.03 -7.04
N ALA A 7 -8.90 -4.08 -6.78
CA ALA A 7 -10.36 -4.08 -6.90
C ALA A 7 -11.07 -3.97 -5.54
N GLY A 8 -10.32 -3.85 -4.44
CA GLY A 8 -10.87 -3.72 -3.10
C GLY A 8 -11.24 -2.30 -2.73
N LYS A 9 -12.08 -2.16 -1.71
CA LYS A 9 -12.51 -0.86 -1.15
C LYS A 9 -12.15 -0.82 0.35
N PRO A 10 -10.86 -0.74 0.71
CA PRO A 10 -10.38 -0.88 2.09
C PRO A 10 -10.42 0.43 2.90
N GLY A 11 -11.10 1.48 2.45
CA GLY A 11 -11.06 2.80 3.07
C GLY A 11 -9.78 3.56 2.70
N SER A 12 -9.21 4.29 3.67
CA SER A 12 -8.02 5.14 3.50
C SER A 12 -6.79 4.41 2.93
N GLU A 13 -6.64 3.11 3.20
CA GLU A 13 -5.55 2.31 2.63
C GLU A 13 -5.64 2.21 1.10
N GLY A 14 -6.85 2.35 0.55
CA GLY A 14 -7.11 2.22 -0.87
C GLY A 14 -6.29 3.15 -1.74
N ILE A 15 -5.97 4.34 -1.27
CA ILE A 15 -5.19 5.34 -2.03
C ILE A 15 -3.82 4.80 -2.48
N TRP A 16 -3.24 3.86 -1.73
CA TRP A 16 -1.94 3.26 -2.03
C TRP A 16 -2.02 2.09 -3.01
N TRP A 17 -3.21 1.49 -3.19
CA TRP A 17 -3.46 0.36 -4.09
C TRP A 17 -4.10 0.81 -5.40
N ASN A 18 -5.21 1.52 -5.30
CA ASN A 18 -5.98 2.05 -6.41
C ASN A 18 -6.71 3.32 -5.95
N PRO A 19 -6.33 4.51 -6.41
CA PRO A 19 -6.96 5.75 -5.96
C PRO A 19 -8.48 5.81 -6.20
N ALA A 20 -9.01 5.05 -7.16
CA ALA A 20 -10.46 4.98 -7.41
C ALA A 20 -11.24 4.36 -6.24
N SER A 21 -10.60 3.57 -5.39
CA SER A 21 -11.25 2.80 -4.33
C SER A 21 -11.91 3.63 -3.23
N ILE A 22 -11.55 4.91 -3.11
CA ILE A 22 -12.16 5.82 -2.12
C ILE A 22 -13.36 6.60 -2.67
N ALA A 23 -13.70 6.44 -3.96
CA ALA A 23 -14.78 7.22 -4.60
C ALA A 23 -16.16 7.01 -3.93
N GLU A 24 -16.39 5.82 -3.39
CA GLU A 24 -17.65 5.42 -2.75
C GLU A 24 -17.57 5.40 -1.21
N GLN A 25 -16.61 6.11 -0.65
CA GLN A 25 -16.52 6.22 0.80
C GLN A 25 -17.54 7.24 1.33
N ASP A 26 -18.38 6.82 2.27
CA ASP A 26 -19.46 7.67 2.82
C ASP A 26 -19.01 8.46 4.05
N ASN A 27 -18.08 7.89 4.83
CA ASN A 27 -17.62 8.50 6.08
C ASN A 27 -16.28 9.19 5.91
N ARG A 28 -16.07 10.27 6.64
CA ARG A 28 -14.74 10.82 6.85
C ARG A 28 -13.91 9.79 7.61
N GLU A 29 -12.64 9.70 7.27
CA GLU A 29 -11.76 8.74 7.92
C GLU A 29 -10.41 9.38 8.23
N LEU A 30 -9.97 9.23 9.48
CA LEU A 30 -8.60 9.51 9.89
C LEU A 30 -7.93 8.18 10.22
N ALA A 31 -6.79 7.90 9.61
CA ALA A 31 -6.11 6.62 9.75
C ALA A 31 -4.63 6.80 10.06
N ILE A 32 -4.13 5.96 10.95
CA ILE A 32 -2.71 5.79 11.25
C ILE A 32 -2.34 4.35 10.95
N HIS A 33 -1.27 4.17 10.20
CA HIS A 33 -0.73 2.86 9.84
C HIS A 33 0.72 2.78 10.29
N HIS A 34 1.07 1.67 10.92
CA HIS A 34 2.44 1.34 11.32
C HIS A 34 2.84 0.02 10.67
N SER A 35 4.05 -0.07 10.18
CA SER A 35 4.59 -1.29 9.60
C SER A 35 6.04 -1.48 9.99
N GLN A 36 6.40 -2.71 10.33
CA GLN A 36 7.77 -3.15 10.46
C GLN A 36 8.05 -4.18 9.38
N THR A 37 8.97 -3.88 8.49
CA THR A 37 9.29 -4.69 7.31
C THR A 37 10.80 -4.87 7.19
N VAL A 38 11.22 -5.74 6.28
CA VAL A 38 12.63 -5.88 5.90
C VAL A 38 13.25 -4.57 5.39
N ALA A 39 12.44 -3.71 4.78
CA ALA A 39 12.91 -2.42 4.26
C ALA A 39 13.05 -1.35 5.35
N GLY A 40 12.51 -1.58 6.56
CA GLY A 40 12.53 -0.65 7.67
C GLY A 40 11.18 -0.49 8.34
N VAL A 41 11.06 0.55 9.15
CA VAL A 41 9.85 0.93 9.88
C VAL A 41 9.10 2.01 9.09
N GLY A 42 7.85 1.73 8.76
CA GLY A 42 6.98 2.64 8.02
C GLY A 42 5.82 3.15 8.86
N ASP A 43 5.57 4.45 8.80
CA ASP A 43 4.42 5.09 9.42
C ASP A 43 3.66 5.89 8.38
N ALA A 44 2.33 5.79 8.38
CA ALA A 44 1.50 6.61 7.50
C ALA A 44 0.32 7.22 8.26
N LEU A 45 0.02 8.47 7.91
CA LEU A 45 -1.17 9.19 8.34
C LEU A 45 -1.99 9.53 7.11
N THR A 46 -3.29 9.20 7.13
CA THR A 46 -4.20 9.47 6.02
C THR A 46 -5.47 10.10 6.53
N PHE A 47 -5.94 11.13 5.83
CA PHE A 47 -7.24 11.74 6.05
C PHE A 47 -8.06 11.66 4.76
N VAL A 48 -9.27 11.10 4.84
CA VAL A 48 -10.22 10.99 3.73
C VAL A 48 -11.44 11.85 4.00
N LEU A 49 -11.81 12.64 3.00
CA LEU A 49 -12.92 13.57 3.03
C LEU A 49 -13.87 13.30 1.86
N PRO A 50 -14.93 12.50 2.05
CA PRO A 50 -15.98 12.36 1.05
C PRO A 50 -16.82 13.64 0.99
N THR A 51 -17.29 13.97 -0.20
CA THR A 51 -18.23 15.06 -0.44
C THR A 51 -19.44 14.52 -1.18
N ALA A 52 -20.62 15.00 -0.82
CA ALA A 52 -21.88 14.44 -1.33
C ALA A 52 -22.04 14.54 -2.87
N SER A 53 -21.39 15.51 -3.52
CA SER A 53 -21.63 15.82 -4.94
C SER A 53 -20.35 15.85 -5.79
N TYR A 54 -19.18 15.97 -5.18
CA TYR A 54 -17.94 16.25 -5.91
C TYR A 54 -16.92 15.11 -5.82
N GLY A 55 -17.33 13.94 -5.30
CA GLY A 55 -16.43 12.82 -5.09
C GLY A 55 -15.67 12.90 -3.75
N THR A 56 -14.58 12.16 -3.63
CA THR A 56 -13.83 12.02 -2.39
C THR A 56 -12.39 12.50 -2.59
N ALA A 57 -11.93 13.34 -1.66
CA ALA A 57 -10.55 13.80 -1.59
C ALA A 57 -9.83 13.12 -0.41
N ALA A 58 -8.52 12.92 -0.53
CA ALA A 58 -7.69 12.46 0.58
C ALA A 58 -6.31 13.10 0.56
N LEU A 59 -5.74 13.22 1.77
CA LEU A 59 -4.34 13.60 1.97
C LEU A 59 -3.65 12.51 2.76
N SER A 60 -2.42 12.19 2.39
CA SER A 60 -1.63 11.20 3.11
C SER A 60 -0.16 11.59 3.19
N LEU A 61 0.44 11.25 4.34
CA LEU A 61 1.87 11.31 4.58
C LEU A 61 2.34 9.90 4.92
N ASN A 62 3.37 9.42 4.24
CA ASN A 62 4.02 8.15 4.55
C ASN A 62 5.52 8.41 4.77
N ILE A 63 6.07 7.84 5.84
CA ILE A 63 7.48 7.94 6.21
C ILE A 63 8.00 6.50 6.35
N LEU A 64 9.04 6.15 5.61
CA LEU A 64 9.77 4.90 5.76
C LEU A 64 11.17 5.21 6.30
N ASN A 65 11.47 4.72 7.49
CA ASN A 65 12.78 4.79 8.11
C ASN A 65 13.51 3.47 7.86
N ILE A 66 14.61 3.53 7.10
CA ILE A 66 15.36 2.34 6.68
C ILE A 66 16.29 1.84 7.79
N GLY A 67 16.50 2.66 8.83
CA GLY A 67 17.40 2.37 9.94
C GLY A 67 18.78 3.00 9.75
N GLU A 68 19.51 3.06 10.84
CA GLU A 68 20.86 3.60 10.88
C GLU A 68 21.83 2.60 10.22
N GLN A 69 22.77 3.12 9.45
CA GLN A 69 23.81 2.35 8.78
C GLN A 69 25.18 2.97 9.08
N ASP A 70 26.15 2.13 9.40
CA ASP A 70 27.51 2.56 9.69
C ASP A 70 28.24 2.96 8.41
N VAL A 71 28.97 4.07 8.47
CA VAL A 71 29.96 4.46 7.47
C VAL A 71 31.34 4.09 7.98
N THR A 72 32.04 3.24 7.24
CA THR A 72 33.38 2.80 7.62
C THR A 72 34.44 3.42 6.73
N ASP A 73 35.64 3.60 7.29
CA ASP A 73 36.83 3.98 6.53
C ASP A 73 37.43 2.77 5.76
N VAL A 74 38.56 2.98 5.11
CA VAL A 74 39.27 1.94 4.33
C VAL A 74 39.84 0.82 5.21
N ASN A 75 39.96 1.01 6.53
CA ASN A 75 40.42 0.03 7.50
C ASN A 75 39.29 -0.78 8.12
N GLY A 76 38.02 -0.36 7.87
CA GLY A 76 36.83 -0.96 8.45
C GLY A 76 36.39 -0.30 9.77
N ASP A 77 37.02 0.76 10.21
CA ASP A 77 36.65 1.50 11.41
C ASP A 77 35.41 2.35 11.15
N VAL A 78 34.45 2.37 12.08
CA VAL A 78 33.24 3.20 11.97
C VAL A 78 33.61 4.66 12.21
N VAL A 79 33.43 5.48 11.19
CA VAL A 79 33.76 6.93 11.21
C VAL A 79 32.52 7.81 11.22
N GLY A 80 31.35 7.25 10.89
CA GLY A 80 30.09 7.99 10.88
C GLY A 80 28.89 7.08 10.74
N HIS A 81 27.69 7.69 10.73
CA HIS A 81 26.43 7.00 10.57
C HIS A 81 25.55 7.73 9.57
N ILE A 82 24.81 7.01 8.75
CA ILE A 82 23.76 7.56 7.89
C ILE A 82 22.40 7.00 8.29
N LEU A 83 21.37 7.85 8.16
CA LEU A 83 19.99 7.51 8.43
C LEU A 83 19.13 7.81 7.20
N PRO A 84 18.95 6.82 6.30
CA PRO A 84 18.12 6.98 5.13
C PRO A 84 16.63 6.95 5.50
N ARG A 85 15.86 7.87 4.92
CA ARG A 85 14.40 7.96 5.09
C ARG A 85 13.73 8.32 3.78
N ASP A 86 12.62 7.65 3.50
CA ASP A 86 11.73 8.02 2.40
C ASP A 86 10.48 8.71 2.98
N VAL A 87 10.13 9.84 2.41
CA VAL A 87 8.94 10.61 2.78
C VAL A 87 8.08 10.79 1.53
N VAL A 88 6.83 10.35 1.59
CA VAL A 88 5.87 10.49 0.49
C VAL A 88 4.66 11.29 0.97
N PHE A 89 4.45 12.43 0.34
CA PHE A 89 3.24 13.22 0.43
C PHE A 89 2.31 12.85 -0.72
N ALA A 90 1.04 12.56 -0.45
CA ALA A 90 0.06 12.22 -1.48
C ALA A 90 -1.23 13.01 -1.32
N GLY A 91 -1.70 13.58 -2.43
CA GLY A 91 -3.03 14.15 -2.57
C GLY A 91 -3.83 13.30 -3.55
N THR A 92 -4.98 12.79 -3.11
CA THR A 92 -5.83 11.88 -3.89
C THR A 92 -7.18 12.51 -4.15
N TYR A 93 -7.70 12.28 -5.34
CA TYR A 93 -9.09 12.59 -5.70
C TYR A 93 -9.69 11.41 -6.46
N ALA A 94 -10.92 11.03 -6.09
CA ALA A 94 -11.67 9.97 -6.74
C ALA A 94 -13.15 10.35 -6.87
N ALA A 95 -13.78 9.89 -7.94
CA ALA A 95 -15.18 10.16 -8.21
C ALA A 95 -15.86 9.01 -8.96
N ASN A 96 -17.17 8.93 -8.81
CA ASN A 96 -18.03 8.08 -9.62
C ASN A 96 -18.21 8.73 -11.00
N ILE A 97 -17.70 8.08 -12.03
CA ILE A 97 -17.86 8.51 -13.43
C ILE A 97 -19.23 8.08 -13.94
N THR A 98 -19.64 6.88 -13.55
CA THR A 98 -21.00 6.36 -13.75
C THR A 98 -21.41 5.61 -12.48
N HIS A 99 -22.64 5.10 -12.42
CA HIS A 99 -23.09 4.25 -11.31
C HIS A 99 -22.33 2.91 -11.17
N ARG A 100 -21.47 2.56 -12.12
CA ARG A 100 -20.65 1.32 -12.09
C ARG A 100 -19.16 1.56 -12.25
N LEU A 101 -18.77 2.75 -12.69
CA LEU A 101 -17.37 3.08 -12.96
C LEU A 101 -16.90 4.19 -12.03
N THR A 102 -15.88 3.90 -11.25
CA THR A 102 -15.15 4.88 -10.46
C THR A 102 -13.76 5.11 -11.05
N ALA A 103 -13.26 6.32 -10.92
CA ALA A 103 -11.90 6.68 -11.31
C ALA A 103 -11.23 7.52 -10.23
N GLY A 104 -9.91 7.45 -10.15
CA GLY A 104 -9.15 8.20 -9.17
C GLY A 104 -7.76 8.55 -9.66
N LEU A 105 -7.27 9.65 -9.13
CA LEU A 105 -5.94 10.21 -9.36
C LEU A 105 -5.25 10.43 -8.03
N ASN A 106 -3.96 10.10 -7.96
CA ASN A 106 -3.12 10.37 -6.81
C ASN A 106 -1.86 11.11 -7.28
N TYR A 107 -1.61 12.30 -6.75
CA TYR A 107 -0.40 13.07 -6.98
C TYR A 107 0.52 12.94 -5.79
N LYS A 108 1.78 12.53 -6.03
CA LYS A 108 2.77 12.27 -5.00
C LYS A 108 3.99 13.17 -5.13
N ILE A 109 4.48 13.62 -3.98
CA ILE A 109 5.81 14.20 -3.83
C ILE A 109 6.63 13.18 -3.03
N VAL A 110 7.67 12.64 -3.66
CA VAL A 110 8.56 11.64 -3.07
C VAL A 110 9.86 12.32 -2.71
N GLN A 111 10.28 12.22 -1.44
CA GLN A 111 11.57 12.72 -0.96
C GLN A 111 12.36 11.56 -0.37
N ILE A 112 13.58 11.39 -0.85
CA ILE A 112 14.57 10.49 -0.27
C ILE A 112 15.55 11.38 0.49
N ARG A 113 15.69 11.14 1.78
CA ARG A 113 16.55 11.89 2.70
C ARG A 113 17.62 10.96 3.23
N VAL A 114 18.85 11.43 3.26
CA VAL A 114 19.96 10.78 3.94
C VAL A 114 20.52 11.79 4.93
N ASP A 115 20.27 11.59 6.21
CA ASP A 115 20.89 12.36 7.28
C ASP A 115 22.23 11.71 7.62
N CYS A 116 23.24 12.52 7.92
CA CYS A 116 24.60 12.07 8.23
C CYS A 116 25.06 12.61 9.57
N SER A 117 25.73 11.78 10.39
CA SER A 117 26.45 12.17 11.60
C SER A 117 27.88 11.59 11.58
N GLY A 118 28.87 12.39 11.99
CA GLY A 118 30.30 12.02 11.89
C GLY A 118 30.88 12.27 10.48
N GLU A 119 31.85 11.45 10.08
CA GLU A 119 32.53 11.60 8.79
C GLU A 119 31.79 10.82 7.70
N CYS A 120 30.98 11.52 6.90
CA CYS A 120 30.26 10.93 5.77
C CYS A 120 30.69 11.55 4.42
N SER A 121 31.97 11.87 4.27
CA SER A 121 32.48 12.58 3.09
C SER A 121 32.19 11.86 1.75
N THR A 122 32.04 10.53 1.79
CA THR A 122 31.74 9.69 0.61
C THR A 122 30.25 9.61 0.29
N VAL A 123 29.38 9.74 1.27
CA VAL A 123 27.92 9.57 1.09
C VAL A 123 27.21 10.93 1.13
N GLY A 124 27.58 11.82 2.04
CA GLY A 124 27.03 13.16 2.22
C GLY A 124 25.56 13.18 2.68
N ALA A 125 25.17 14.24 3.40
CA ALA A 125 23.74 14.48 3.65
C ALA A 125 23.07 14.97 2.36
N GLU A 126 22.03 14.27 1.90
CA GLU A 126 21.36 14.62 0.66
C GLU A 126 19.82 14.52 0.78
N VAL A 127 19.14 15.49 0.18
CA VAL A 127 17.67 15.42 -0.02
C VAL A 127 17.39 15.41 -1.51
N ARG A 128 16.78 14.32 -1.96
CA ARG A 128 16.36 14.13 -3.35
C ARG A 128 14.85 14.15 -3.43
N SER A 129 14.30 14.83 -4.42
CA SER A 129 12.84 14.90 -4.59
C SER A 129 12.45 14.47 -6.00
N SER A 130 11.32 13.79 -6.10
CA SER A 130 10.67 13.45 -7.36
C SER A 130 9.16 13.61 -7.22
N ARG A 131 8.46 13.57 -8.35
CA ARG A 131 7.01 13.65 -8.41
C ARG A 131 6.49 12.45 -9.16
N ALA A 132 5.36 11.92 -8.71
CA ALA A 132 4.69 10.79 -9.33
C ALA A 132 3.18 10.99 -9.36
N VAL A 133 2.56 10.30 -10.30
CA VAL A 133 1.11 10.25 -10.46
C VAL A 133 0.69 8.78 -10.46
N ASP A 134 -0.39 8.46 -9.75
CA ASP A 134 -1.09 7.20 -9.89
C ASP A 134 -2.46 7.47 -10.51
N VAL A 135 -2.90 6.57 -11.38
CA VAL A 135 -4.24 6.59 -11.96
C VAL A 135 -4.87 5.23 -11.71
N GLY A 136 -6.14 5.24 -11.34
CA GLY A 136 -6.87 4.01 -11.10
C GLY A 136 -8.32 4.09 -11.54
N ALA A 137 -8.89 2.93 -11.78
CA ALA A 137 -10.31 2.75 -12.07
C ALA A 137 -10.82 1.46 -11.44
N GLN A 138 -12.10 1.45 -11.07
CA GLN A 138 -12.83 0.25 -10.67
C GLN A 138 -14.16 0.19 -11.42
N TYR A 139 -14.58 -1.02 -11.79
CA TYR A 139 -15.82 -1.27 -12.50
C TYR A 139 -16.61 -2.38 -11.80
N ASP A 140 -17.80 -2.02 -11.32
CA ASP A 140 -18.68 -2.93 -10.62
C ASP A 140 -19.66 -3.60 -11.58
N VAL A 141 -19.73 -4.93 -11.49
CA VAL A 141 -20.63 -5.77 -12.28
C VAL A 141 -21.46 -6.64 -11.34
N GLU A 142 -22.75 -6.67 -11.55
CA GLU A 142 -23.63 -7.64 -10.90
C GLU A 142 -23.65 -8.93 -11.74
N PHE A 143 -22.89 -9.92 -11.32
CA PHE A 143 -22.88 -11.25 -11.92
C PHE A 143 -23.31 -12.28 -10.88
N GLY A 144 -24.65 -12.32 -10.64
CA GLY A 144 -25.21 -13.15 -9.55
C GLY A 144 -24.80 -12.71 -8.15
N ALA A 145 -23.64 -12.08 -8.00
CA ALA A 145 -23.11 -11.40 -6.80
C ALA A 145 -22.22 -10.23 -7.24
N PRO A 146 -21.94 -9.28 -6.33
CA PRO A 146 -21.05 -8.16 -6.63
C PRO A 146 -19.65 -8.65 -7.03
N LEU A 147 -19.23 -8.24 -8.23
CA LEU A 147 -17.91 -8.46 -8.80
C LEU A 147 -17.33 -7.12 -9.20
N THR A 148 -16.18 -6.77 -8.65
CA THR A 148 -15.45 -5.54 -8.95
C THR A 148 -14.20 -5.88 -9.73
N PHE A 149 -14.00 -5.27 -10.89
CA PHE A 149 -12.71 -5.24 -11.59
C PHE A 149 -11.96 -3.98 -11.20
N GLY A 150 -10.65 -4.09 -11.02
CA GLY A 150 -9.78 -2.97 -10.70
C GLY A 150 -8.57 -2.91 -11.62
N ALA A 151 -8.19 -1.70 -12.00
CA ALA A 151 -6.97 -1.41 -12.75
C ALA A 151 -6.28 -0.18 -12.14
N ALA A 152 -4.97 -0.24 -12.00
CA ALA A 152 -4.18 0.90 -11.56
C ALA A 152 -2.81 0.94 -12.21
N ILE A 153 -2.34 2.15 -12.51
CA ILE A 153 -0.95 2.42 -12.87
C ILE A 153 -0.41 3.33 -11.79
N ARG A 154 0.65 2.90 -11.13
CA ARG A 154 1.23 3.61 -9.98
C ARG A 154 2.65 4.07 -10.26
N ASN A 155 3.04 5.17 -9.60
CA ASN A 155 4.37 5.75 -9.64
C ASN A 155 4.83 6.12 -11.07
N MET A 156 3.90 6.61 -11.90
CA MET A 156 4.26 7.27 -13.15
C MET A 156 4.87 8.62 -12.82
N GLY A 157 6.14 8.84 -13.12
CA GLY A 157 6.73 10.12 -12.76
C GLY A 157 8.17 10.31 -13.19
N GLY A 158 8.74 11.36 -12.64
CA GLY A 158 10.12 11.75 -12.88
C GLY A 158 11.12 10.77 -12.28
N LYS A 159 12.37 10.96 -12.66
CA LYS A 159 13.51 10.25 -12.07
C LYS A 159 13.94 10.95 -10.79
N VAL A 160 14.40 10.19 -9.83
CA VAL A 160 15.12 10.72 -8.66
C VAL A 160 16.53 11.02 -9.10
N ASN A 161 16.94 12.29 -8.99
CA ASN A 161 18.27 12.72 -9.39
C ASN A 161 19.21 12.68 -8.18
N SER A 162 20.32 11.95 -8.28
CA SER A 162 21.43 12.07 -7.33
C SER A 162 22.39 13.15 -7.80
N ARG A 163 22.69 14.10 -6.94
CA ARG A 163 23.71 15.12 -7.21
C ARG A 163 25.13 14.55 -7.12
N ALA A 164 25.34 13.60 -6.21
CA ALA A 164 26.65 13.01 -5.96
C ALA A 164 27.15 12.13 -7.10
N THR A 165 26.26 11.37 -7.76
CA THR A 165 26.64 10.39 -8.80
C THR A 165 26.17 10.76 -10.20
N ASN A 166 25.44 11.87 -10.37
CA ASN A 166 24.76 12.25 -11.62
C ASN A 166 23.82 11.15 -12.16
N GLN A 167 23.46 10.19 -11.29
CA GLN A 167 22.60 9.07 -11.61
C GLN A 167 21.12 9.48 -11.50
N ARG A 168 20.31 8.95 -12.42
CA ARG A 168 18.87 9.24 -12.52
C ARG A 168 18.09 7.93 -12.39
N ASP A 169 17.60 7.64 -11.21
CA ASP A 169 16.86 6.42 -10.96
C ASP A 169 15.35 6.63 -11.22
N PRO A 170 14.72 5.84 -12.12
CA PRO A 170 13.30 5.94 -12.35
C PRO A 170 12.52 5.44 -11.14
N LEU A 171 11.39 6.08 -10.86
CA LEU A 171 10.46 5.56 -9.87
C LEU A 171 9.90 4.18 -10.31
N PRO A 172 9.60 3.29 -9.37
CA PRO A 172 9.14 1.92 -9.63
C PRO A 172 7.70 1.92 -10.18
N THR A 173 7.55 2.24 -11.47
CA THR A 173 6.23 2.22 -12.13
C THR A 173 5.66 0.82 -12.14
N GLN A 174 4.41 0.67 -11.72
CA GLN A 174 3.69 -0.60 -11.63
C GLN A 174 2.34 -0.51 -12.33
N VAL A 175 1.99 -1.57 -13.05
CA VAL A 175 0.64 -1.78 -13.61
C VAL A 175 0.02 -2.96 -12.86
N GLU A 176 -1.16 -2.76 -12.31
CA GLU A 176 -1.91 -3.78 -11.58
C GLU A 176 -3.31 -3.92 -12.16
N LEU A 177 -3.73 -5.17 -12.39
CA LEU A 177 -5.07 -5.55 -12.81
C LEU A 177 -5.57 -6.62 -11.85
N GLY A 178 -6.84 -6.57 -11.48
CA GLY A 178 -7.41 -7.58 -10.60
C GLY A 178 -8.93 -7.54 -10.53
N ALA A 179 -9.45 -8.48 -9.76
CA ALA A 179 -10.87 -8.58 -9.49
C ALA A 179 -11.11 -8.99 -8.04
N MET A 180 -12.24 -8.58 -7.51
CA MET A 180 -12.76 -8.99 -6.21
C MET A 180 -14.21 -9.44 -6.35
N TYR A 181 -14.54 -10.60 -5.79
CA TYR A 181 -15.85 -11.21 -5.87
C TYR A 181 -16.37 -11.53 -4.47
N ARG A 182 -17.64 -11.16 -4.19
CA ARG A 182 -18.36 -11.59 -2.99
C ARG A 182 -19.02 -12.94 -3.24
N LEU A 183 -18.67 -13.94 -2.43
CA LEU A 183 -19.19 -15.30 -2.55
C LEU A 183 -20.51 -15.43 -1.74
N LYS A 184 -21.64 -15.30 -2.41
CA LYS A 184 -22.98 -15.34 -1.78
C LYS A 184 -23.38 -16.70 -1.19
N PHE A 185 -22.73 -17.80 -1.57
CA PHE A 185 -23.11 -19.13 -1.07
C PHE A 185 -22.94 -19.25 0.45
N ILE A 186 -22.04 -18.48 1.06
CA ILE A 186 -21.82 -18.49 2.51
C ILE A 186 -23.01 -17.89 3.28
N ASP A 187 -23.69 -16.92 2.70
CA ASP A 187 -24.87 -16.27 3.30
C ASP A 187 -25.95 -17.33 3.68
N HIS A 188 -25.92 -18.49 3.03
CA HIS A 188 -26.85 -19.60 3.25
C HIS A 188 -26.49 -20.48 4.46
N TYR A 189 -25.19 -20.58 4.78
CA TYR A 189 -24.69 -21.49 5.83
C TYR A 189 -24.40 -20.77 7.14
N VAL A 190 -23.93 -19.52 7.09
CA VAL A 190 -23.56 -18.77 8.28
C VAL A 190 -24.17 -17.38 8.20
N LYS A 191 -25.12 -17.10 9.09
CA LYS A 191 -25.78 -15.79 9.18
C LYS A 191 -24.75 -14.70 9.45
N ASP A 192 -25.02 -13.51 8.94
CA ASP A 192 -24.22 -12.29 9.16
C ASP A 192 -22.74 -12.42 8.77
N THR A 193 -22.42 -13.33 7.85
CA THR A 193 -21.06 -13.57 7.39
C THR A 193 -20.92 -13.29 5.89
N GLU A 194 -19.97 -12.45 5.54
CA GLU A 194 -19.58 -12.23 4.15
C GLU A 194 -18.23 -12.89 3.86
N LEU A 195 -18.10 -13.50 2.68
CA LEU A 195 -16.82 -13.98 2.14
C LEU A 195 -16.51 -13.24 0.85
N ARG A 196 -15.34 -12.62 0.79
CA ARG A 196 -14.79 -12.00 -0.42
C ARG A 196 -13.51 -12.71 -0.82
N ALA A 197 -13.34 -12.93 -2.11
CA ALA A 197 -12.10 -13.43 -2.70
C ALA A 197 -11.58 -12.41 -3.72
N ALA A 198 -10.29 -12.18 -3.72
CA ALA A 198 -9.62 -11.24 -4.62
C ALA A 198 -8.43 -11.91 -5.31
N GLY A 199 -8.18 -11.50 -6.54
CA GLY A 199 -6.97 -11.86 -7.27
C GLY A 199 -6.44 -10.65 -8.03
N SER A 200 -5.12 -10.49 -8.08
CA SER A 200 -4.49 -9.47 -8.91
C SER A 200 -3.19 -9.94 -9.57
N PHE A 201 -2.89 -9.32 -10.69
CA PHE A 201 -1.64 -9.47 -11.43
C PHE A 201 -0.95 -8.12 -11.47
N ILE A 202 0.34 -8.12 -11.13
CA ILE A 202 1.19 -6.93 -11.14
C ILE A 202 2.35 -7.14 -12.10
N ASN A 203 2.63 -6.09 -12.86
CA ASN A 203 3.85 -5.94 -13.64
C ASN A 203 4.58 -4.69 -13.19
N SER A 204 5.75 -4.87 -12.56
CA SER A 204 6.61 -3.78 -12.10
C SER A 204 7.85 -3.70 -13.00
N ARG A 205 8.16 -2.49 -13.48
CA ARG A 205 9.37 -2.24 -14.29
C ARG A 205 10.66 -2.30 -13.47
N SER A 206 10.56 -2.15 -12.14
CA SER A 206 11.72 -2.11 -11.24
C SER A 206 11.92 -3.46 -10.54
N PHE A 207 12.09 -3.48 -9.25
CA PHE A 207 12.58 -4.57 -8.44
C PHE A 207 11.78 -5.88 -8.41
N GLY A 208 10.51 -5.89 -8.78
CA GLY A 208 9.63 -7.04 -8.50
C GLY A 208 9.30 -7.93 -9.69
N GLY A 209 9.53 -7.47 -10.94
CA GLY A 209 9.07 -8.22 -12.09
C GLY A 209 7.55 -8.40 -12.11
N LYS A 210 7.10 -9.62 -12.43
CA LYS A 210 5.67 -9.99 -12.41
C LYS A 210 5.34 -10.67 -11.09
N SER A 211 4.15 -10.41 -10.56
CA SER A 211 3.61 -11.13 -9.41
C SER A 211 2.12 -11.38 -9.54
N VAL A 212 1.66 -12.49 -8.98
CA VAL A 212 0.24 -12.79 -8.79
C VAL A 212 -0.08 -12.78 -7.31
N ARG A 213 -1.25 -12.28 -6.98
CA ARG A 213 -1.71 -12.13 -5.61
C ARG A 213 -3.11 -12.67 -5.46
N PHE A 214 -3.35 -13.37 -4.37
CA PHE A 214 -4.67 -13.88 -4.01
C PHE A 214 -4.97 -13.55 -2.57
N GLY A 215 -6.23 -13.29 -2.28
CA GLY A 215 -6.66 -12.99 -0.92
C GLY A 215 -8.11 -13.31 -0.68
N THR A 216 -8.40 -13.59 0.58
CA THR A 216 -9.76 -13.80 1.08
C THR A 216 -10.00 -12.94 2.31
N ASP A 217 -11.22 -12.47 2.48
CA ASP A 217 -11.70 -11.74 3.65
C ASP A 217 -13.03 -12.36 4.08
N VAL A 218 -13.06 -12.91 5.29
CA VAL A 218 -14.28 -13.36 5.96
C VAL A 218 -14.66 -12.28 6.96
N THR A 219 -15.83 -11.67 6.76
CA THR A 219 -16.35 -10.62 7.64
C THR A 219 -17.57 -11.13 8.40
N TYR A 220 -17.53 -11.10 9.72
CA TYR A 220 -18.65 -11.48 10.58
C TYR A 220 -19.31 -10.24 11.20
N GLN A 221 -20.63 -10.12 11.01
CA GLN A 221 -21.46 -8.98 11.46
C GLN A 221 -20.95 -7.59 11.05
N GLY A 222 -20.16 -7.49 9.99
CA GLY A 222 -19.51 -6.24 9.60
C GLY A 222 -18.49 -5.70 10.61
N LYS A 223 -18.11 -6.52 11.62
CA LYS A 223 -17.25 -6.06 12.74
C LYS A 223 -15.95 -6.82 12.87
N VAL A 224 -15.94 -8.10 12.58
CA VAL A 224 -14.75 -8.96 12.70
C VAL A 224 -14.33 -9.39 11.31
N HIS A 225 -13.07 -9.16 10.98
CA HIS A 225 -12.48 -9.54 9.69
C HIS A 225 -11.36 -10.54 9.91
N LEU A 226 -11.45 -11.68 9.23
CA LEU A 226 -10.36 -12.65 9.13
C LEU A 226 -9.87 -12.66 7.69
N ARG A 227 -8.60 -12.37 7.50
CA ARG A 227 -8.00 -12.23 6.18
C ARG A 227 -6.86 -13.19 5.99
N ALA A 228 -6.82 -13.83 4.84
CA ALA A 228 -5.69 -14.63 4.39
C ALA A 228 -5.26 -14.15 3.00
N GLY A 229 -4.00 -14.39 2.67
CA GLY A 229 -3.50 -14.01 1.36
C GLY A 229 -2.22 -14.72 0.98
N TYR A 230 -1.93 -14.68 -0.31
CA TYR A 230 -0.77 -15.30 -0.93
C TYR A 230 -0.21 -14.40 -2.02
N VAL A 231 1.11 -14.29 -2.05
CA VAL A 231 1.86 -13.54 -3.08
C VAL A 231 2.86 -14.47 -3.73
N GLY A 232 2.72 -14.67 -5.04
CA GLY A 232 3.68 -15.40 -5.86
C GLY A 232 4.45 -14.43 -6.77
N HIS A 233 5.77 -14.55 -6.81
CA HIS A 233 6.65 -13.79 -7.69
C HIS A 233 7.26 -14.70 -8.76
N ASP A 234 7.52 -14.16 -9.94
CA ASP A 234 8.15 -14.88 -11.06
C ASP A 234 9.68 -15.02 -10.93
N ARG A 235 10.27 -14.33 -9.95
CA ARG A 235 11.71 -14.28 -9.74
C ARG A 235 12.07 -14.56 -8.28
N ARG A 236 13.35 -14.59 -7.97
CA ARG A 236 14.01 -14.98 -6.70
C ARG A 236 13.45 -14.39 -5.40
N ALA A 237 12.41 -13.56 -5.47
CA ALA A 237 11.75 -12.97 -4.29
C ALA A 237 10.92 -13.98 -3.46
N GLY A 238 10.79 -15.23 -3.96
CA GLY A 238 10.05 -16.28 -3.27
C GLY A 238 8.55 -16.04 -3.21
N THR A 239 7.87 -16.89 -2.48
CA THR A 239 6.42 -16.78 -2.23
C THR A 239 6.16 -16.42 -0.79
N SER A 240 5.14 -15.63 -0.52
CA SER A 240 4.75 -15.29 0.84
C SER A 240 3.26 -15.50 1.07
N ALA A 241 2.92 -15.91 2.30
CA ALA A 241 1.55 -15.94 2.79
C ALA A 241 1.32 -14.79 3.77
N ALA A 242 0.09 -14.39 3.97
CA ALA A 242 -0.29 -13.35 4.93
C ALA A 242 -1.55 -13.74 5.67
N LEU A 243 -1.60 -13.42 6.95
CA LEU A 243 -2.79 -13.52 7.79
C LEU A 243 -3.06 -12.16 8.40
N GLY A 244 -4.34 -11.83 8.60
CA GLY A 244 -4.76 -10.58 9.21
C GLY A 244 -6.06 -10.74 9.99
N LEU A 245 -6.18 -9.92 11.02
CA LEU A 245 -7.37 -9.78 11.86
C LEU A 245 -7.76 -8.30 11.87
N GLY A 246 -9.05 -8.03 11.70
CA GLY A 246 -9.63 -6.70 11.82
C GLY A 246 -10.81 -6.69 12.78
N LEU A 247 -10.96 -5.61 13.53
CA LEU A 247 -12.06 -5.36 14.43
C LEU A 247 -12.61 -3.95 14.17
N GLN A 248 -13.94 -3.84 14.05
CA GLN A 248 -14.63 -2.57 13.88
C GLN A 248 -15.74 -2.39 14.91
N SER A 249 -15.74 -1.26 15.60
CA SER A 249 -16.77 -0.92 16.59
C SER A 249 -16.82 0.58 16.85
N GLY A 250 -18.03 1.16 16.88
CA GLY A 250 -18.25 2.55 17.32
C GLY A 250 -17.48 3.61 16.52
N GLY A 251 -17.31 3.43 15.21
CA GLY A 251 -16.54 4.33 14.36
C GLY A 251 -15.02 4.05 14.37
N PHE A 252 -14.53 3.17 15.22
CA PHE A 252 -13.13 2.74 15.23
C PHE A 252 -12.95 1.42 14.49
N ALA A 253 -11.87 1.30 13.71
CA ALA A 253 -11.45 0.05 13.13
C ALA A 253 -9.96 -0.16 13.44
N PHE A 254 -9.63 -1.37 13.90
CA PHE A 254 -8.28 -1.81 14.21
C PHE A 254 -7.95 -3.02 13.36
N ASP A 255 -6.82 -3.00 12.70
CA ASP A 255 -6.34 -4.11 11.87
C ASP A 255 -4.91 -4.46 12.23
N ILE A 256 -4.62 -5.76 12.30
CA ILE A 256 -3.27 -6.30 12.43
C ILE A 256 -3.06 -7.37 11.37
N ALA A 257 -1.90 -7.38 10.75
CA ALA A 257 -1.54 -8.40 9.77
C ALA A 257 -0.06 -8.77 9.86
N ARG A 258 0.25 -10.02 9.48
CA ARG A 258 1.61 -10.54 9.41
C ARG A 258 1.81 -11.31 8.12
N THR A 259 2.99 -11.16 7.50
CA THR A 259 3.40 -11.97 6.35
C THR A 259 4.42 -13.03 6.77
N PHE A 260 4.41 -14.15 6.04
CA PHE A 260 5.26 -15.33 6.30
C PHE A 260 5.86 -15.78 4.97
N GLY A 261 7.10 -16.24 5.00
CA GLY A 261 7.82 -16.71 3.81
C GLY A 261 8.40 -15.58 2.94
N GLY A 262 9.06 -15.97 1.85
CA GLY A 262 9.77 -15.06 0.95
C GLY A 262 11.05 -14.46 1.56
N LEU A 263 11.62 -13.45 0.89
CA LEU A 263 12.83 -12.76 1.36
C LEU A 263 12.77 -12.32 2.84
N PRO A 264 11.64 -11.85 3.39
CA PRO A 264 11.55 -11.51 4.81
C PRO A 264 11.82 -12.67 5.76
N ALA A 265 11.45 -13.89 5.40
CA ALA A 265 11.72 -15.06 6.24
C ALA A 265 13.22 -15.41 6.26
N ASP A 266 13.89 -15.24 5.11
CA ASP A 266 15.33 -15.51 4.99
C ASP A 266 16.17 -14.52 5.81
N THR A 267 15.64 -13.30 6.05
CA THR A 267 16.28 -12.28 6.90
C THR A 267 15.90 -12.39 8.38
N GLY A 268 15.07 -13.38 8.75
CA GLY A 268 14.62 -13.59 10.12
C GLY A 268 13.54 -12.62 10.62
N GLN A 269 13.04 -11.71 9.78
CA GLN A 269 12.02 -10.71 10.14
C GLN A 269 10.76 -10.85 9.28
N SER A 270 9.69 -11.38 9.87
CA SER A 270 8.38 -11.41 9.23
C SER A 270 7.70 -10.05 9.35
N PRO A 271 7.33 -9.39 8.24
CA PRO A 271 6.65 -8.10 8.29
C PRO A 271 5.35 -8.12 9.09
N VAL A 272 5.17 -7.08 9.90
CA VAL A 272 3.96 -6.83 10.70
C VAL A 272 3.39 -5.48 10.30
N TYR A 273 2.06 -5.43 10.21
CA TYR A 273 1.30 -4.23 9.86
C TYR A 273 0.20 -4.02 10.90
N VAL A 274 0.07 -2.80 11.39
CA VAL A 274 -0.97 -2.39 12.33
C VAL A 274 -1.62 -1.11 11.81
N SER A 275 -2.95 -1.07 11.83
CA SER A 275 -3.70 0.10 11.40
C SER A 275 -4.77 0.45 12.43
N LEU A 276 -4.94 1.73 12.71
CA LEU A 276 -6.03 2.29 13.48
C LEU A 276 -6.75 3.33 12.62
N ARG A 277 -8.06 3.19 12.46
CA ARG A 277 -8.89 4.07 11.67
C ARG A 277 -10.06 4.58 12.50
N TYR A 278 -10.37 5.86 12.36
CA TYR A 278 -11.52 6.50 12.96
C TYR A 278 -12.42 7.06 11.86
N LEU A 279 -13.65 6.55 11.82
CA LEU A 279 -14.70 6.92 10.86
C LEU A 279 -15.72 7.84 11.56
N PHE A 280 -16.04 9.01 10.98
CA PHE A 280 -16.93 10.01 11.58
C PHE A 280 -17.68 10.85 10.56
#